data_c5183c7f3e1e924366d2056af1915597
#
_entry.id   c5183c7f3e1e924366d2056af1915597
#
_cell.length_a   1.000
_cell.length_b   1.000
_cell.length_c   1.000
_cell.angle_alpha   90.00
_cell.angle_beta   90.00
_cell.angle_gamma   90.00
#
_symmetry.space_group_name_H-M   'P 1'
#
loop_
_entity.id
_entity.type
_entity.pdbx_description
1 polymer ?
#
loop_
_entity_poly.entity_id
_entity_poly.type
_entity_poly.pdbx_seq_one_letter_code
_entity_poly.pdbx_strand_id
1 'polypeptide(L)'
;MKQPRLLPALLLALLMLLPAGCGTQTTDAPQQTPTPTETAAVSGAAGTLRVQVPDGWKYEICPEGTLDDSEVCFGVKIWPDSSSDSCVQLYWSDSFGVCGTGLKEETLTLAGDSVSAGYYDGDKNWTFLSFQGKNSGIVAWADPNADWFADKGGQLLSVLDTVAWEPAA
;
A
#
# COMPACT_ATOMS: atom_id res chain seq x y z
N MET A 1 -61.42 -3.36 -48.95
CA MET A 1 -62.84 -3.47 -48.52
C MET A 1 -62.83 -3.39 -46.98
N LYS A 2 -63.55 -2.37 -46.48
CA LYS A 2 -64.21 -2.27 -45.18
C LYS A 2 -63.40 -2.30 -43.90
N GLN A 3 -63.11 -1.09 -43.30
CA GLN A 3 -63.30 -0.80 -41.89
C GLN A 3 -64.77 -1.08 -41.47
N PRO A 4 -65.06 -1.18 -40.13
CA PRO A 4 -65.01 -0.06 -39.27
C PRO A 4 -64.78 -0.37 -37.74
N ARG A 5 -64.27 0.62 -36.95
CA ARG A 5 -64.91 1.29 -35.81
C ARG A 5 -65.20 0.41 -34.56
N LEU A 6 -64.83 0.74 -33.34
CA LEU A 6 -65.15 1.88 -32.46
C LEU A 6 -64.37 1.81 -31.13
N LEU A 7 -63.94 2.92 -30.67
CA LEU A 7 -63.72 3.32 -29.27
C LEU A 7 -65.10 3.33 -28.53
N PRO A 8 -65.19 3.53 -27.20
CA PRO A 8 -64.26 4.02 -26.16
C PRO A 8 -64.46 3.32 -24.82
N ALA A 9 -63.55 3.57 -23.86
CA ALA A 9 -63.99 3.87 -22.47
C ALA A 9 -62.79 4.27 -21.63
N LEU A 10 -62.84 5.49 -21.28
CA LEU A 10 -62.23 6.22 -20.17
C LEU A 10 -62.43 5.48 -18.86
N LEU A 11 -61.38 5.20 -18.10
CA LEU A 11 -61.44 5.21 -16.66
C LEU A 11 -60.12 5.69 -16.03
N LEU A 12 -60.28 6.80 -15.41
CA LEU A 12 -59.37 7.50 -14.52
C LEU A 12 -59.07 6.64 -13.30
N ALA A 13 -57.83 6.34 -13.03
CA ALA A 13 -57.38 6.01 -11.69
C ALA A 13 -56.00 6.58 -11.42
N LEU A 14 -56.06 7.72 -10.81
CA LEU A 14 -55.03 8.37 -10.02
C LEU A 14 -54.57 7.42 -8.90
N LEU A 15 -53.28 7.04 -8.83
CA LEU A 15 -52.69 6.75 -7.52
C LEU A 15 -51.17 6.63 -7.60
N MET A 16 -50.55 7.53 -6.82
CA MET A 16 -49.34 7.33 -6.05
C MET A 16 -48.01 7.14 -6.83
N LEU A 17 -47.38 8.27 -7.04
CA LEU A 17 -45.91 8.36 -7.11
C LEU A 17 -45.31 7.90 -5.78
N LEU A 18 -44.62 6.79 -5.83
CA LEU A 18 -43.56 6.48 -4.87
C LEU A 18 -42.26 6.49 -5.63
N PRO A 19 -41.32 7.38 -5.32
CA PRO A 19 -39.96 7.24 -5.82
C PRO A 19 -39.32 6.11 -5.01
N ALA A 20 -39.29 4.90 -5.56
CA ALA A 20 -38.34 3.88 -5.11
C ALA A 20 -36.96 4.35 -5.50
N GLY A 21 -36.34 5.15 -4.67
CA GLY A 21 -34.92 5.42 -4.70
C GLY A 21 -34.18 4.12 -4.37
N CYS A 22 -33.82 3.34 -5.40
CA CYS A 22 -32.74 2.38 -5.31
C CYS A 22 -31.42 3.17 -5.20
N GLY A 23 -31.15 3.67 -4.00
CA GLY A 23 -29.81 4.01 -3.61
C GLY A 23 -29.06 2.69 -3.48
N THR A 24 -28.27 2.33 -4.47
CA THR A 24 -27.13 1.43 -4.30
C THR A 24 -26.18 2.17 -3.34
N GLN A 25 -26.38 1.96 -2.05
CA GLN A 25 -25.34 2.19 -1.06
C GLN A 25 -24.26 1.14 -1.37
N THR A 26 -23.26 1.55 -2.13
CA THR A 26 -21.94 0.95 -2.03
C THR A 26 -21.51 1.21 -0.58
N THR A 27 -21.74 0.23 0.26
CA THR A 27 -21.14 0.22 1.59
C THR A 27 -19.65 -0.06 1.34
N ASP A 28 -18.88 0.99 1.11
CA ASP A 28 -17.46 0.96 1.39
C ASP A 28 -17.36 0.62 2.88
N ALA A 29 -17.12 -0.66 3.16
CA ALA A 29 -16.72 -1.05 4.50
C ALA A 29 -15.47 -0.21 4.82
N PRO A 30 -15.46 0.54 5.92
CA PRO A 30 -14.28 1.29 6.29
C PRO A 30 -13.13 0.29 6.38
N GLN A 31 -12.14 0.46 5.51
CA GLN A 31 -10.90 -0.28 5.59
C GLN A 31 -10.29 0.12 6.93
N GLN A 32 -10.41 -0.77 7.92
CA GLN A 32 -9.87 -0.53 9.25
C GLN A 32 -8.35 -0.45 9.09
N THR A 33 -7.81 0.75 9.10
CA THR A 33 -6.37 0.97 9.24
C THR A 33 -5.96 0.30 10.55
N PRO A 34 -5.02 -0.66 10.52
CA PRO A 34 -4.58 -1.32 11.73
C PRO A 34 -4.09 -0.27 12.73
N THR A 35 -4.52 -0.38 13.98
CA THR A 35 -4.07 0.54 15.03
C THR A 35 -2.60 0.25 15.29
N PRO A 36 -1.70 1.22 15.10
CA PRO A 36 -0.28 1.00 15.37
C PRO A 36 -0.07 0.84 16.89
N THR A 37 0.65 -0.19 17.29
CA THR A 37 0.96 -0.45 18.69
C THR A 37 2.35 0.01 19.08
N GLU A 38 3.25 0.11 18.12
CA GLU A 38 4.65 0.46 18.37
C GLU A 38 5.23 1.29 17.21
N THR A 39 6.16 2.20 17.55
CA THR A 39 6.92 2.96 16.55
C THR A 39 8.34 2.43 16.50
N ALA A 40 8.71 1.80 15.40
CA ALA A 40 10.09 1.47 15.10
C ALA A 40 10.82 2.73 14.63
N ALA A 41 11.97 3.01 15.19
CA ALA A 41 12.81 4.15 14.83
C ALA A 41 14.29 3.73 14.79
N VAL A 42 14.98 4.14 13.73
CA VAL A 42 16.41 3.91 13.55
C VAL A 42 17.08 5.17 13.07
N SER A 43 18.24 5.49 13.65
CA SER A 43 19.04 6.66 13.25
C SER A 43 20.39 6.23 12.72
N GLY A 44 20.86 6.95 11.73
CA GLY A 44 22.19 6.85 11.16
C GLY A 44 22.75 8.24 10.86
N ALA A 45 23.93 8.30 10.23
CA ALA A 45 24.57 9.57 9.90
C ALA A 45 23.72 10.47 9.01
N ALA A 46 22.89 9.89 8.13
CA ALA A 46 22.02 10.64 7.21
C ALA A 46 20.74 11.19 7.84
N GLY A 47 20.27 10.62 8.97
CA GLY A 47 19.02 11.03 9.59
C GLY A 47 18.34 9.94 10.43
N THR A 48 17.02 10.08 10.59
CA THR A 48 16.20 9.13 11.36
C THR A 48 15.01 8.66 10.54
N LEU A 49 14.89 7.36 10.38
CA LEU A 49 13.75 6.68 9.78
C LEU A 49 12.79 6.20 10.89
N ARG A 50 11.49 6.46 10.71
CA ARG A 50 10.41 5.99 11.59
C ARG A 50 9.33 5.29 10.79
N VAL A 51 8.74 4.26 11.39
CA VAL A 51 7.56 3.58 10.84
C VAL A 51 6.71 3.02 11.97
N GLN A 52 5.40 3.00 11.81
CA GLN A 52 4.48 2.45 12.81
C GLN A 52 4.19 0.98 12.49
N VAL A 53 4.42 0.11 13.48
CA VAL A 53 4.24 -1.34 13.36
C VAL A 53 2.99 -1.73 14.15
N PRO A 54 1.94 -2.25 13.48
CA PRO A 54 0.69 -2.62 14.13
C PRO A 54 0.77 -3.98 14.82
N ASP A 55 -0.24 -4.30 15.63
CA ASP A 55 -0.43 -5.63 16.18
C ASP A 55 -0.41 -6.71 15.10
N GLY A 56 0.18 -7.86 15.41
CA GLY A 56 0.33 -8.99 14.51
C GLY A 56 1.49 -8.84 13.52
N TRP A 57 2.35 -7.83 13.73
CA TRP A 57 3.59 -7.64 13.00
C TRP A 57 4.77 -7.55 13.96
N LYS A 58 5.93 -7.98 13.48
CA LYS A 58 7.23 -7.90 14.16
C LYS A 58 8.18 -7.02 13.38
N TYR A 59 9.19 -6.53 14.07
CA TYR A 59 10.26 -5.78 13.43
C TYR A 59 11.61 -6.02 14.12
N GLU A 60 12.67 -5.73 13.38
CA GLU A 60 14.06 -5.72 13.83
C GLU A 60 14.70 -4.41 13.39
N ILE A 61 15.34 -3.71 14.33
CA ILE A 61 16.13 -2.53 14.02
C ILE A 61 17.50 -2.96 13.48
N CYS A 62 17.85 -2.40 12.32
CA CYS A 62 19.13 -2.65 11.66
C CYS A 62 19.95 -1.35 11.66
N PRO A 63 20.92 -1.19 12.57
CA PRO A 63 21.86 -0.06 12.58
C PRO A 63 22.69 0.00 11.28
N GLU A 64 23.42 1.10 11.10
CA GLU A 64 24.35 1.25 9.95
C GLU A 64 25.27 0.04 9.82
N GLY A 65 25.45 -0.43 8.57
CA GLY A 65 26.30 -1.56 8.24
C GLY A 65 25.74 -2.94 8.58
N THR A 66 24.49 -3.05 9.01
CA THR A 66 23.89 -4.34 9.39
C THR A 66 22.79 -4.82 8.45
N LEU A 67 22.23 -3.95 7.62
CA LEU A 67 21.09 -4.29 6.75
C LEU A 67 21.52 -4.88 5.42
N ASP A 68 22.64 -4.44 4.89
CA ASP A 68 23.24 -4.87 3.64
C ASP A 68 24.77 -4.76 3.80
N ASP A 69 25.55 -5.26 2.86
CA ASP A 69 27.02 -5.12 2.85
C ASP A 69 27.49 -3.64 2.73
N SER A 70 26.56 -2.69 2.65
CA SER A 70 26.83 -1.25 2.64
C SER A 70 27.01 -0.70 4.06
N GLU A 71 28.16 -0.07 4.32
CA GLU A 71 28.50 0.54 5.60
C GLU A 71 27.56 1.69 6.02
N VAL A 72 26.79 2.24 5.08
CA VAL A 72 25.91 3.40 5.31
C VAL A 72 24.42 3.07 5.34
N CYS A 73 24.04 1.86 4.96
CA CYS A 73 22.62 1.47 5.02
C CYS A 73 22.18 1.17 6.45
N PHE A 74 21.05 1.71 6.83
CA PHE A 74 20.38 1.42 8.09
C PHE A 74 18.86 1.43 7.89
N GLY A 75 18.13 0.68 8.70
CA GLY A 75 16.69 0.54 8.50
C GLY A 75 15.99 -0.36 9.49
N VAL A 76 14.86 -0.89 9.06
CA VAL A 76 13.99 -1.76 9.83
C VAL A 76 13.57 -2.94 8.96
N LYS A 77 13.69 -4.16 9.45
CA LYS A 77 13.02 -5.33 8.87
C LYS A 77 11.64 -5.45 9.50
N ILE A 78 10.62 -5.75 8.69
CA ILE A 78 9.23 -5.84 9.12
C ILE A 78 8.61 -7.10 8.51
N TRP A 79 7.88 -7.88 9.31
CA TRP A 79 7.20 -9.10 8.85
C TRP A 79 5.97 -9.40 9.72
N PRO A 80 4.93 -10.10 9.18
CA PRO A 80 3.80 -10.53 9.98
C PRO A 80 4.19 -11.63 10.95
N ASP A 81 3.59 -11.66 12.15
CA ASP A 81 3.85 -12.67 13.19
C ASP A 81 3.72 -14.11 12.71
N SER A 82 2.89 -14.33 11.68
CA SER A 82 2.65 -15.65 11.07
C SER A 82 3.77 -16.12 10.15
N SER A 83 4.78 -15.28 9.87
CA SER A 83 5.89 -15.59 8.98
C SER A 83 7.22 -15.46 9.70
N SER A 84 8.16 -16.36 9.41
CA SER A 84 9.54 -16.30 9.88
C SER A 84 10.56 -16.24 8.74
N ASP A 85 10.14 -16.49 7.52
CA ASP A 85 11.04 -16.84 6.42
C ASP A 85 11.28 -15.69 5.43
N SER A 86 10.49 -14.62 5.54
CA SER A 86 10.65 -13.44 4.69
C SER A 86 10.21 -12.16 5.40
N CYS A 87 10.89 -11.07 5.12
CA CYS A 87 10.59 -9.75 5.67
C CYS A 87 10.62 -8.69 4.57
N VAL A 88 10.06 -7.54 4.87
CA VAL A 88 10.32 -6.31 4.12
C VAL A 88 11.46 -5.59 4.80
N GLN A 89 12.46 -5.19 4.03
CA GLN A 89 13.53 -4.33 4.48
C GLN A 89 13.17 -2.89 4.11
N LEU A 90 12.90 -2.07 5.10
CA LEU A 90 12.66 -0.63 4.96
C LEU A 90 13.92 0.10 5.41
N TYR A 91 14.61 0.80 4.50
CA TYR A 91 15.92 1.35 4.79
C TYR A 91 16.18 2.67 4.06
N TRP A 92 17.14 3.43 4.56
CA TRP A 92 17.70 4.58 3.86
C TRP A 92 18.90 4.16 3.02
N SER A 93 18.98 4.72 1.79
CA SER A 93 20.13 4.58 0.90
C SER A 93 20.32 5.85 0.10
N ASP A 94 21.56 6.30 -0.05
CA ASP A 94 21.96 7.46 -0.86
C ASP A 94 22.12 7.12 -2.35
N SER A 95 22.16 5.84 -2.69
CA SER A 95 22.55 5.35 -4.02
C SER A 95 21.68 4.18 -4.50
N PHE A 96 20.42 4.11 -4.02
CA PHE A 96 19.54 3.06 -4.51
C PHE A 96 19.35 3.15 -6.02
N GLY A 97 19.61 2.05 -6.69
CA GLY A 97 19.39 1.88 -8.12
C GLY A 97 19.11 0.42 -8.45
N VAL A 98 18.20 0.20 -9.37
CA VAL A 98 17.83 -1.12 -9.86
C VAL A 98 18.02 -1.18 -11.36
N CYS A 99 18.38 -2.36 -11.85
CA CYS A 99 18.43 -2.65 -13.27
C CYS A 99 18.04 -4.11 -13.49
N GLY A 100 17.60 -4.44 -14.67
CA GLY A 100 17.27 -5.81 -15.02
C GLY A 100 16.35 -5.91 -16.22
N THR A 101 16.38 -7.05 -16.87
CA THR A 101 15.43 -7.37 -17.94
C THR A 101 14.06 -7.63 -17.32
N GLY A 102 13.01 -7.05 -17.90
CA GLY A 102 11.63 -7.25 -17.45
C GLY A 102 11.22 -6.36 -16.27
N LEU A 103 12.04 -5.38 -15.87
CA LEU A 103 11.65 -4.38 -14.89
C LEU A 103 10.49 -3.54 -15.44
N LYS A 104 9.44 -3.41 -14.64
CA LYS A 104 8.29 -2.53 -14.83
C LYS A 104 8.14 -1.68 -13.60
N GLU A 105 7.73 -0.44 -13.77
CA GLU A 105 7.51 0.48 -12.68
C GLU A 105 6.11 1.09 -12.74
N GLU A 106 5.52 1.28 -11.58
CA GLU A 106 4.25 1.98 -11.36
C GLU A 106 4.44 3.06 -10.31
N THR A 107 3.59 4.08 -10.36
CA THR A 107 3.62 5.15 -9.34
C THR A 107 2.48 4.95 -8.36
N LEU A 108 2.83 4.93 -7.08
CA LEU A 108 1.90 4.91 -5.94
C LEU A 108 2.00 6.22 -5.16
N THR A 109 1.07 6.41 -4.21
CA THR A 109 1.17 7.48 -3.20
C THR A 109 1.20 6.84 -1.83
N LEU A 110 2.27 7.03 -1.06
CA LEU A 110 2.43 6.54 0.31
C LEU A 110 3.11 7.63 1.17
N ALA A 111 2.70 7.75 2.42
CA ALA A 111 3.22 8.76 3.36
C ALA A 111 3.15 10.20 2.82
N GLY A 112 2.23 10.45 1.89
CA GLY A 112 2.07 11.72 1.19
C GLY A 112 3.13 12.01 0.13
N ASP A 113 3.95 11.02 -0.25
CA ASP A 113 4.94 11.11 -1.31
C ASP A 113 4.54 10.30 -2.54
N SER A 114 5.12 10.65 -3.69
CA SER A 114 5.15 9.77 -4.86
C SER A 114 6.17 8.66 -4.63
N VAL A 115 5.79 7.42 -4.92
CA VAL A 115 6.62 6.24 -4.71
C VAL A 115 6.67 5.44 -6.00
N SER A 116 7.86 5.12 -6.49
CA SER A 116 8.06 4.18 -7.60
C SER A 116 8.03 2.75 -7.08
N ALA A 117 7.09 1.95 -7.59
CA ALA A 117 6.97 0.53 -7.28
C ALA A 117 7.50 -0.29 -8.45
N GLY A 118 8.52 -1.11 -8.22
CA GLY A 118 9.15 -1.93 -9.24
C GLY A 118 8.76 -3.40 -9.16
N TYR A 119 8.56 -3.99 -10.34
CA TYR A 119 8.19 -5.38 -10.55
C TYR A 119 9.08 -6.00 -11.61
N TYR A 120 9.47 -7.25 -11.44
CA TYR A 120 10.12 -8.01 -12.51
C TYR A 120 9.15 -9.00 -13.16
N ASP A 121 9.47 -9.46 -14.34
CA ASP A 121 8.64 -10.45 -15.04
C ASP A 121 8.50 -11.74 -14.21
N GLY A 122 7.27 -12.11 -13.91
CA GLY A 122 6.92 -13.27 -13.08
C GLY A 122 6.66 -12.95 -11.62
N ASP A 123 6.94 -11.73 -11.16
CA ASP A 123 6.61 -11.29 -9.81
C ASP A 123 5.10 -11.21 -9.62
N LYS A 124 4.63 -11.65 -8.46
CA LYS A 124 3.21 -11.54 -8.06
C LYS A 124 2.90 -10.21 -7.41
N ASN A 125 3.92 -9.58 -6.81
CA ASN A 125 3.83 -8.32 -6.09
C ASN A 125 5.05 -7.46 -6.44
N TRP A 126 5.11 -6.24 -5.89
CA TRP A 126 6.29 -5.40 -6.05
C TRP A 126 7.51 -5.99 -5.33
N THR A 127 8.68 -5.81 -5.93
CA THR A 127 9.98 -6.18 -5.37
C THR A 127 10.54 -5.02 -4.55
N PHE A 128 10.36 -3.79 -5.01
CA PHE A 128 10.82 -2.61 -4.29
C PHE A 128 9.82 -1.45 -4.40
N LEU A 129 9.90 -0.57 -3.40
CA LEU A 129 9.28 0.76 -3.41
C LEU A 129 10.37 1.79 -3.13
N SER A 130 10.49 2.80 -3.98
CA SER A 130 11.43 3.91 -3.81
C SER A 130 10.67 5.20 -3.59
N PHE A 131 10.82 5.80 -2.40
CA PHE A 131 10.14 7.03 -2.02
C PHE A 131 10.81 8.23 -2.68
N GLN A 132 9.98 9.16 -3.14
CA GLN A 132 10.38 10.44 -3.71
C GLN A 132 9.89 11.57 -2.78
N GLY A 133 10.39 12.78 -2.95
CA GLY A 133 9.92 13.93 -2.16
C GLY A 133 10.53 14.00 -0.76
N LYS A 134 9.71 14.20 0.27
CA LYS A 134 10.17 14.41 1.66
C LYS A 134 10.84 13.16 2.28
N ASN A 135 10.44 11.97 1.83
CA ASN A 135 11.03 10.70 2.27
C ASN A 135 12.03 10.15 1.22
N SER A 136 12.57 10.99 0.35
CA SER A 136 13.54 10.58 -0.67
C SER A 136 14.75 9.89 -0.03
N GLY A 137 15.21 8.82 -0.69
CA GLY A 137 16.27 7.94 -0.18
C GLY A 137 15.75 6.77 0.66
N ILE A 138 14.46 6.77 1.03
CA ILE A 138 13.86 5.60 1.66
C ILE A 138 13.45 4.59 0.60
N VAL A 139 13.78 3.33 0.86
CA VAL A 139 13.48 2.17 0.03
C VAL A 139 12.83 1.09 0.87
N ALA A 140 11.78 0.46 0.35
CA ALA A 140 11.27 -0.80 0.87
C ALA A 140 11.59 -1.91 -0.14
N TRP A 141 12.22 -2.98 0.32
CA TRP A 141 12.58 -4.15 -0.49
C TRP A 141 11.91 -5.39 0.07
N ALA A 142 11.26 -6.19 -0.77
CA ALA A 142 10.55 -7.40 -0.37
C ALA A 142 10.82 -8.56 -1.33
N ASP A 143 10.60 -9.79 -0.85
CA ASP A 143 10.41 -10.94 -1.74
C ASP A 143 8.99 -10.86 -2.34
N PRO A 144 8.84 -10.61 -3.65
CA PRO A 144 7.53 -10.45 -4.29
C PRO A 144 6.68 -11.72 -4.29
N ASN A 145 7.29 -12.87 -4.00
CA ASN A 145 6.66 -14.18 -3.99
C ASN A 145 6.47 -14.75 -2.58
N ALA A 146 6.75 -13.97 -1.53
CA ALA A 146 6.50 -14.39 -0.15
C ALA A 146 5.05 -14.82 0.05
N ASP A 147 4.82 -15.97 0.68
CA ASP A 147 3.49 -16.57 0.82
C ASP A 147 2.48 -15.66 1.52
N TRP A 148 2.93 -14.88 2.48
CA TRP A 148 2.08 -13.95 3.23
C TRP A 148 1.71 -12.68 2.44
N PHE A 149 2.41 -12.36 1.35
CA PHE A 149 2.23 -11.09 0.65
C PHE A 149 0.82 -10.96 0.05
N ALA A 150 0.24 -12.06 -0.46
CA ALA A 150 -1.11 -12.06 -1.02
C ALA A 150 -2.17 -11.65 0.01
N ASP A 151 -2.01 -12.09 1.27
CA ASP A 151 -2.99 -11.85 2.34
C ASP A 151 -2.71 -10.55 3.12
N LYS A 152 -1.45 -10.14 3.22
CA LYS A 152 -0.97 -9.05 4.07
C LYS A 152 -0.46 -7.82 3.31
N GLY A 153 -0.38 -7.88 1.98
CA GLY A 153 0.18 -6.79 1.17
C GLY A 153 -0.55 -5.46 1.34
N GLY A 154 -1.90 -5.48 1.44
CA GLY A 154 -2.67 -4.27 1.72
C GLY A 154 -2.39 -3.69 3.12
N GLN A 155 -2.20 -4.54 4.13
CA GLN A 155 -1.82 -4.12 5.47
C GLN A 155 -0.38 -3.59 5.49
N LEU A 156 0.53 -4.22 4.74
CA LEU A 156 1.89 -3.73 4.57
C LEU A 156 1.92 -2.33 3.96
N LEU A 157 1.15 -2.05 2.92
CA LEU A 157 1.06 -0.70 2.35
C LEU A 157 0.56 0.32 3.38
N SER A 158 -0.38 -0.06 4.26
CA SER A 158 -0.82 0.80 5.37
C SER A 158 0.30 1.07 6.39
N VAL A 159 1.17 0.09 6.64
CA VAL A 159 2.38 0.27 7.46
C VAL A 159 3.33 1.25 6.78
N LEU A 160 3.62 1.05 5.51
CA LEU A 160 4.53 1.90 4.73
C LEU A 160 3.99 3.33 4.53
N ASP A 161 2.66 3.53 4.59
CA ASP A 161 2.04 4.86 4.56
C ASP A 161 2.34 5.70 5.82
N THR A 162 2.86 5.06 6.88
CA THR A 162 3.30 5.74 8.12
C THR A 162 4.78 6.13 8.13
N VAL A 163 5.50 5.85 7.06
CA VAL A 163 6.93 6.16 6.96
C VAL A 163 7.18 7.65 7.11
N ALA A 164 8.16 7.98 7.94
CA ALA A 164 8.63 9.34 8.14
C ALA A 164 10.15 9.38 8.18
N TRP A 165 10.72 10.27 7.37
CA TRP A 165 12.14 10.53 7.29
C TRP A 165 12.47 11.91 7.84
N GLU A 166 13.43 11.99 8.75
CA GLU A 166 13.97 13.21 9.32
C GLU A 166 15.48 13.27 8.96
N PRO A 167 15.88 14.08 7.97
CA PRO A 167 17.30 14.23 7.63
C PRO A 167 18.11 14.74 8.82
N ALA A 168 19.38 14.34 8.90
CA ALA A 168 20.32 14.95 9.84
C ALA A 168 20.47 16.45 9.54
N ALA A 169 20.66 17.24 10.61
CA ALA A 169 20.79 18.69 10.52
C ALA A 169 22.18 19.10 9.97
#